data_d8a305fa6af1ac70c10344489c570f23
#
_entry.id   d8a305fa6af1ac70c10344489c570f23
#
_cell.length_a   1.000
_cell.length_b   1.000
_cell.length_c   1.000
_cell.angle_alpha   90.00
_cell.angle_beta   90.00
_cell.angle_gamma   90.00
#
_symmetry.space_group_name_H-M   'P 1'
#
loop_
_entity.id
_entity.type
_entity.pdbx_description
1 polymer ?
#
loop_
_entity_poly.entity_id
_entity_poly.type
_entity_poly.pdbx_seq_one_letter_code
_entity_poly.pdbx_strand_id
1 'polypeptide(L)'
;MKALVKEKAEPGLWLADVPEPAVGPGDVLIKVLRTGICGTDLHIRSWDGWAQQAIRTPLVVGHEFVGEVVETGRDVADIKPGDRVSGEGHLVCGKCRNCLAGRRHLCRATVGLGVGRDGAFAEYVALPAANVWVHRVPVDLDVAAIFDPFGNAVHTALSFPLVGEDVLITGAGPIGLMAAAVARHAGARHVMITDVSEERLELARKVGVSLALNVAEASIADGQRTLGLREGFDIGLEMSGRPEAMRDMIANMTHGGRIAMLGLPAQEFPVDWARVVTSMITIKGIYGREMFETWYAMSVLLEGGLDLAPVITGRYGYRDFEAAFADAASGRGGKVILDWTA
;
A
#
# COMPACT_ATOMS: atom_id res chain seq x y z
N MET A 1 -6.36 -4.93 -26.83
CA MET A 1 -5.77 -3.87 -26.00
C MET A 1 -4.33 -4.21 -25.60
N LYS A 2 -3.49 -3.19 -25.33
CA LYS A 2 -2.15 -3.44 -24.79
C LYS A 2 -2.22 -3.76 -23.29
N ALA A 3 -1.38 -4.70 -22.84
CA ALA A 3 -1.26 -5.07 -21.44
C ALA A 3 0.14 -5.57 -21.09
N LEU A 4 0.56 -5.42 -19.84
CA LEU A 4 1.74 -6.08 -19.29
C LEU A 4 1.32 -7.44 -18.73
N VAL A 5 1.84 -8.49 -19.33
CA VAL A 5 1.43 -9.86 -19.05
C VAL A 5 2.58 -10.66 -18.46
N LYS A 6 2.30 -11.43 -17.43
CA LYS A 6 3.13 -12.56 -17.01
C LYS A 6 2.80 -13.74 -17.91
N GLU A 7 3.44 -13.79 -19.08
CA GLU A 7 3.13 -14.76 -20.12
C GLU A 7 3.68 -16.15 -19.81
N LYS A 8 4.89 -16.19 -19.22
CA LYS A 8 5.64 -17.43 -18.96
C LYS A 8 6.05 -17.55 -17.49
N ALA A 9 6.22 -18.80 -17.06
CA ALA A 9 6.69 -19.15 -15.71
C ALA A 9 8.23 -18.98 -15.58
N GLU A 10 8.74 -17.78 -15.90
CA GLU A 10 10.16 -17.40 -15.87
C GLU A 10 10.29 -15.90 -15.54
N PRO A 11 11.47 -15.37 -15.12
CA PRO A 11 11.65 -13.94 -14.91
C PRO A 11 11.30 -13.10 -16.14
N GLY A 12 10.61 -11.96 -15.90
CA GLY A 12 10.18 -11.02 -16.95
C GLY A 12 8.69 -10.70 -16.90
N LEU A 13 8.31 -9.63 -17.58
CA LEU A 13 6.96 -9.25 -18.00
C LEU A 13 7.01 -8.92 -19.48
N TRP A 14 5.89 -9.07 -20.17
CA TRP A 14 5.81 -8.86 -21.62
C TRP A 14 4.68 -7.89 -21.94
N LEU A 15 4.99 -6.89 -22.77
CA LEU A 15 3.95 -6.04 -23.37
C LEU A 15 3.29 -6.81 -24.53
N ALA A 16 2.04 -7.17 -24.37
CA ALA A 16 1.31 -8.00 -25.32
C ALA A 16 -0.02 -7.36 -25.75
N ASP A 17 -0.56 -7.84 -26.87
CA ASP A 17 -1.93 -7.58 -27.28
C ASP A 17 -2.84 -8.67 -26.70
N VAL A 18 -3.80 -8.27 -25.89
CA VAL A 18 -4.78 -9.16 -25.28
C VAL A 18 -6.21 -8.72 -25.63
N PRO A 19 -7.21 -9.60 -25.57
CA PRO A 19 -8.62 -9.20 -25.72
C PRO A 19 -9.01 -8.15 -24.66
N GLU A 20 -9.93 -7.26 -25.01
CA GLU A 20 -10.56 -6.39 -24.00
C GLU A 20 -11.40 -7.22 -23.03
N PRO A 21 -11.46 -6.87 -21.73
CA PRO A 21 -12.24 -7.60 -20.76
C PRO A 21 -13.75 -7.48 -21.06
N ALA A 22 -14.46 -8.59 -20.96
CA ALA A 22 -15.92 -8.59 -21.09
C ALA A 22 -16.58 -7.96 -19.85
N VAL A 23 -17.64 -7.17 -20.07
CA VAL A 23 -18.40 -6.52 -19.00
C VAL A 23 -19.56 -7.43 -18.58
N GLY A 24 -19.49 -7.95 -17.37
CA GLY A 24 -20.60 -8.68 -16.75
C GLY A 24 -21.74 -7.76 -16.31
N PRO A 25 -22.93 -8.31 -15.96
CA PRO A 25 -24.08 -7.47 -15.56
C PRO A 25 -23.81 -6.52 -14.38
N GLY A 26 -22.95 -6.93 -13.44
CA GLY A 26 -22.59 -6.12 -12.24
C GLY A 26 -21.20 -5.50 -12.33
N ASP A 27 -20.55 -5.52 -13.49
CA ASP A 27 -19.18 -5.03 -13.66
C ASP A 27 -19.14 -3.61 -14.26
N VAL A 28 -17.99 -2.99 -14.11
CA VAL A 28 -17.65 -1.67 -14.66
C VAL A 28 -16.38 -1.85 -15.49
N LEU A 29 -16.41 -1.38 -16.75
CA LEU A 29 -15.22 -1.28 -17.60
C LEU A 29 -14.57 0.09 -17.40
N ILE A 30 -13.31 0.06 -17.07
CA ILE A 30 -12.52 1.24 -16.71
C ILE A 30 -11.36 1.37 -17.70
N LYS A 31 -11.26 2.51 -18.39
CA LYS A 31 -10.07 2.90 -19.13
C LYS A 31 -9.01 3.33 -18.13
N VAL A 32 -7.91 2.62 -18.07
CA VAL A 32 -6.81 2.89 -17.12
C VAL A 32 -6.03 4.11 -17.58
N LEU A 33 -5.72 5.02 -16.66
CA LEU A 33 -4.96 6.25 -16.94
C LEU A 33 -3.57 6.20 -16.31
N ARG A 34 -3.51 5.78 -15.04
CA ARG A 34 -2.24 5.63 -14.29
C ARG A 34 -2.28 4.36 -13.48
N THR A 35 -1.11 3.75 -13.31
CA THR A 35 -0.94 2.61 -12.40
C THR A 35 0.32 2.79 -11.56
N GLY A 36 0.29 2.27 -10.31
CA GLY A 36 1.43 2.23 -9.42
C GLY A 36 2.12 0.86 -9.46
N ILE A 37 3.46 0.84 -9.44
CA ILE A 37 4.21 -0.42 -9.28
C ILE A 37 4.31 -0.77 -7.80
N CYS A 38 3.90 -2.01 -7.45
CA CYS A 38 3.94 -2.58 -6.11
C CYS A 38 5.11 -3.57 -5.96
N GLY A 39 5.51 -3.83 -4.71
CA GLY A 39 6.44 -4.92 -4.39
C GLY A 39 5.96 -6.29 -4.89
N THR A 40 4.65 -6.54 -4.87
CA THR A 40 4.03 -7.74 -5.44
C THR A 40 4.34 -7.90 -6.93
N ASP A 41 4.32 -6.81 -7.70
CA ASP A 41 4.64 -6.84 -9.13
C ASP A 41 6.11 -7.15 -9.38
N LEU A 42 7.00 -6.69 -8.47
CA LEU A 42 8.43 -7.04 -8.50
C LEU A 42 8.66 -8.53 -8.23
N HIS A 43 7.93 -9.13 -7.28
CA HIS A 43 7.96 -10.57 -7.01
C HIS A 43 7.47 -11.37 -8.23
N ILE A 44 6.39 -10.94 -8.88
CA ILE A 44 5.87 -11.57 -10.10
C ILE A 44 6.88 -11.46 -11.24
N ARG A 45 7.48 -10.27 -11.45
CA ARG A 45 8.49 -10.06 -12.49
C ARG A 45 9.74 -10.94 -12.25
N SER A 46 10.24 -10.99 -11.02
CA SER A 46 11.43 -11.80 -10.68
C SER A 46 11.17 -13.30 -10.67
N TRP A 47 9.89 -13.71 -10.63
CA TRP A 47 9.46 -15.11 -10.58
C TRP A 47 10.04 -15.85 -9.37
N ASP A 48 10.00 -15.24 -8.22
CA ASP A 48 10.51 -15.84 -6.98
C ASP A 48 9.63 -16.97 -6.44
N GLY A 49 10.02 -17.56 -5.31
CA GLY A 49 9.33 -18.71 -4.73
C GLY A 49 7.86 -18.44 -4.37
N TRP A 50 7.51 -17.20 -4.00
CA TRP A 50 6.12 -16.82 -3.77
C TRP A 50 5.33 -16.76 -5.09
N ALA A 51 5.88 -16.09 -6.10
CA ALA A 51 5.24 -15.96 -7.41
C ALA A 51 4.99 -17.32 -8.06
N GLN A 52 5.96 -18.25 -7.96
CA GLN A 52 5.82 -19.62 -8.49
C GLN A 52 4.66 -20.39 -7.86
N GLN A 53 4.31 -20.11 -6.62
CA GLN A 53 3.20 -20.75 -5.90
C GLN A 53 1.85 -20.05 -6.15
N ALA A 54 1.87 -18.71 -6.19
CA ALA A 54 0.66 -17.90 -6.20
C ALA A 54 0.11 -17.61 -7.61
N ILE A 55 1.00 -17.49 -8.62
CA ILE A 55 0.63 -17.01 -9.97
C ILE A 55 0.37 -18.17 -10.92
N ARG A 56 -0.68 -18.01 -11.73
CA ARG A 56 -0.95 -18.87 -12.89
C ARG A 56 -0.79 -18.05 -14.17
N THR A 57 0.06 -18.52 -15.08
CA THR A 57 0.31 -17.88 -16.37
C THR A 57 -0.61 -18.43 -17.45
N PRO A 58 -1.03 -17.63 -18.47
CA PRO A 58 -0.78 -16.18 -18.58
C PRO A 58 -1.65 -15.35 -17.63
N LEU A 59 -1.18 -14.14 -17.24
CA LEU A 59 -1.89 -13.24 -16.33
C LEU A 59 -1.52 -11.79 -16.66
N VAL A 60 -2.50 -10.92 -16.85
CA VAL A 60 -2.29 -9.46 -16.82
C VAL A 60 -2.02 -9.05 -15.36
N VAL A 61 -0.89 -8.40 -15.10
CA VAL A 61 -0.47 -8.02 -13.75
C VAL A 61 -0.99 -6.63 -13.34
N GLY A 62 -0.68 -6.19 -12.11
CA GLY A 62 -1.01 -4.85 -11.59
C GLY A 62 -2.35 -4.78 -10.87
N HIS A 63 -2.38 -4.01 -9.76
CA HIS A 63 -3.55 -3.88 -8.89
C HIS A 63 -3.73 -2.48 -8.31
N GLU A 64 -2.79 -1.57 -8.56
CA GLU A 64 -2.84 -0.18 -8.15
C GLU A 64 -3.16 0.67 -9.39
N PHE A 65 -4.30 1.35 -9.43
CA PHE A 65 -4.67 2.11 -10.62
C PHE A 65 -5.69 3.22 -10.35
N VAL A 66 -5.74 4.17 -11.28
CA VAL A 66 -6.84 5.12 -11.48
C VAL A 66 -7.25 5.11 -12.95
N GLY A 67 -8.53 5.24 -13.19
CA GLY A 67 -9.07 5.28 -14.55
C GLY A 67 -10.38 6.05 -14.66
N GLU A 68 -10.96 5.97 -15.83
CA GLU A 68 -12.25 6.54 -16.17
C GLU A 68 -13.21 5.44 -16.61
N VAL A 69 -14.41 5.43 -16.06
CA VAL A 69 -15.46 4.49 -16.45
C VAL A 69 -15.86 4.73 -17.90
N VAL A 70 -15.85 3.69 -18.73
CA VAL A 70 -16.28 3.77 -20.13
C VAL A 70 -17.56 2.99 -20.41
N GLU A 71 -17.83 1.93 -19.62
CA GLU A 71 -19.04 1.12 -19.76
C GLU A 71 -19.44 0.55 -18.39
N THR A 72 -20.73 0.35 -18.17
CA THR A 72 -21.28 -0.28 -16.97
C THR A 72 -22.22 -1.41 -17.35
N GLY A 73 -22.17 -2.51 -16.59
CA GLY A 73 -23.15 -3.59 -16.73
C GLY A 73 -24.54 -3.12 -16.36
N ARG A 74 -25.54 -3.84 -16.87
CA ARG A 74 -26.97 -3.46 -16.74
C ARG A 74 -27.50 -3.38 -15.30
N ASP A 75 -26.83 -4.03 -14.34
CA ASP A 75 -27.23 -4.07 -12.94
C ASP A 75 -26.47 -3.01 -12.09
N VAL A 76 -25.64 -2.17 -12.71
CA VAL A 76 -24.87 -1.09 -12.07
C VAL A 76 -25.69 0.19 -12.09
N ALA A 77 -26.02 0.75 -10.91
CA ALA A 77 -26.88 1.93 -10.80
C ALA A 77 -26.15 3.24 -10.45
N ASP A 78 -25.11 3.15 -9.60
CA ASP A 78 -24.53 4.32 -8.92
C ASP A 78 -23.20 4.80 -9.55
N ILE A 79 -22.74 4.13 -10.60
CA ILE A 79 -21.53 4.43 -11.35
C ILE A 79 -21.90 4.64 -12.81
N LYS A 80 -21.31 5.65 -13.46
CA LYS A 80 -21.63 5.99 -14.87
C LYS A 80 -20.37 6.26 -15.69
N PRO A 81 -20.44 6.10 -17.01
CA PRO A 81 -19.38 6.53 -17.91
C PRO A 81 -18.97 7.99 -17.66
N GLY A 82 -17.65 8.23 -17.64
CA GLY A 82 -17.01 9.50 -17.29
C GLY A 82 -16.64 9.65 -15.80
N ASP A 83 -17.12 8.78 -14.92
CA ASP A 83 -16.69 8.82 -13.52
C ASP A 83 -15.20 8.47 -13.40
N ARG A 84 -14.47 9.26 -12.59
CA ARG A 84 -13.07 8.98 -12.22
C ARG A 84 -13.05 8.01 -11.05
N VAL A 85 -12.32 6.91 -11.21
CA VAL A 85 -12.38 5.80 -10.25
C VAL A 85 -11.01 5.19 -9.97
N SER A 86 -10.84 4.68 -8.74
CA SER A 86 -9.83 3.70 -8.38
C SER A 86 -10.51 2.40 -7.97
N GLY A 87 -9.77 1.30 -7.86
CA GLY A 87 -10.36 0.01 -7.55
C GLY A 87 -9.76 -0.67 -6.32
N GLU A 88 -10.63 -1.28 -5.52
CA GLU A 88 -10.21 -2.19 -4.45
C GLU A 88 -9.77 -3.53 -5.05
N GLY A 89 -8.45 -3.80 -4.97
CA GLY A 89 -7.84 -4.98 -5.57
C GLY A 89 -8.19 -6.32 -4.92
N HIS A 90 -8.85 -6.31 -3.74
CA HIS A 90 -9.31 -7.53 -3.07
C HIS A 90 -10.77 -7.84 -3.43
N LEU A 91 -10.98 -8.77 -4.36
CA LEU A 91 -12.33 -9.22 -4.71
C LEU A 91 -12.80 -10.27 -3.71
N VAL A 92 -13.90 -10.00 -3.04
CA VAL A 92 -14.40 -10.81 -1.93
C VAL A 92 -15.59 -11.68 -2.32
N CYS A 93 -15.79 -12.79 -1.63
CA CYS A 93 -16.86 -13.76 -1.98
C CYS A 93 -18.28 -13.28 -1.63
N GLY A 94 -18.45 -12.22 -0.85
CA GLY A 94 -19.74 -11.66 -0.44
C GLY A 94 -20.56 -12.50 0.55
N LYS A 95 -20.27 -13.79 0.74
CA LYS A 95 -21.11 -14.77 1.43
C LYS A 95 -20.51 -15.45 2.65
N CYS A 96 -19.21 -15.28 2.93
CA CYS A 96 -18.62 -15.85 4.16
C CYS A 96 -19.03 -15.02 5.39
N ARG A 97 -18.81 -15.58 6.59
CA ARG A 97 -19.17 -14.92 7.86
C ARG A 97 -18.64 -13.48 7.94
N ASN A 98 -17.38 -13.26 7.54
CA ASN A 98 -16.78 -11.94 7.61
C ASN A 98 -17.43 -10.97 6.62
N CYS A 99 -17.68 -11.39 5.37
CA CYS A 99 -18.38 -10.55 4.38
C CYS A 99 -19.78 -10.17 4.85
N LEU A 100 -20.57 -11.13 5.35
CA LEU A 100 -21.91 -10.89 5.86
C LEU A 100 -21.94 -9.99 7.10
N ALA A 101 -20.84 -10.00 7.90
CA ALA A 101 -20.68 -9.12 9.05
C ALA A 101 -20.09 -7.74 8.70
N GLY A 102 -19.98 -7.36 7.41
CA GLY A 102 -19.42 -6.10 6.95
C GLY A 102 -17.88 -6.04 6.98
N ARG A 103 -17.20 -7.08 7.45
CA ARG A 103 -15.73 -7.16 7.53
C ARG A 103 -15.14 -7.79 6.28
N ARG A 104 -15.39 -7.17 5.13
CA ARG A 104 -15.03 -7.71 3.81
C ARG A 104 -13.52 -7.94 3.63
N HIS A 105 -12.68 -7.05 4.16
CA HIS A 105 -11.22 -7.18 4.15
C HIS A 105 -10.70 -8.47 4.83
N LEU A 106 -11.52 -9.11 5.67
CA LEU A 106 -11.23 -10.41 6.29
C LEU A 106 -11.87 -11.60 5.55
N CYS A 107 -12.22 -11.44 4.28
CA CYS A 107 -12.79 -12.52 3.48
C CYS A 107 -11.82 -13.69 3.37
N ARG A 108 -12.31 -14.92 3.62
CA ARG A 108 -11.50 -16.14 3.56
C ARG A 108 -11.22 -16.65 2.14
N ALA A 109 -11.92 -16.08 1.16
CA ALA A 109 -11.82 -16.46 -0.25
C ALA A 109 -11.62 -15.21 -1.12
N THR A 110 -10.70 -14.33 -0.69
CA THR A 110 -10.30 -13.16 -1.45
C THR A 110 -9.53 -13.57 -2.70
N VAL A 111 -9.87 -12.97 -3.84
CA VAL A 111 -9.13 -13.09 -5.10
C VAL A 111 -8.45 -11.74 -5.36
N GLY A 112 -7.13 -11.72 -5.46
CA GLY A 112 -6.37 -10.50 -5.74
C GLY A 112 -6.41 -10.14 -7.23
N LEU A 113 -6.68 -8.88 -7.54
CA LEU A 113 -6.50 -8.30 -8.87
C LEU A 113 -5.02 -8.37 -9.25
N GLY A 114 -4.69 -8.75 -10.48
CA GLY A 114 -3.30 -8.90 -10.93
C GLY A 114 -2.52 -10.04 -10.25
N VAL A 115 -3.20 -10.92 -9.49
CA VAL A 115 -2.62 -12.07 -8.78
C VAL A 115 -3.43 -13.34 -9.04
N GLY A 116 -4.70 -13.34 -8.71
CA GLY A 116 -5.62 -14.47 -8.91
C GLY A 116 -6.58 -14.28 -10.08
N ARG A 117 -6.59 -13.11 -10.70
CA ARG A 117 -7.29 -12.75 -11.93
C ARG A 117 -6.54 -11.62 -12.62
N ASP A 118 -6.87 -11.38 -13.90
CA ASP A 118 -6.27 -10.31 -14.68
C ASP A 118 -6.37 -8.95 -14.00
N GLY A 119 -5.27 -8.20 -14.06
CA GLY A 119 -5.02 -6.96 -13.36
C GLY A 119 -5.20 -5.70 -14.20
N ALA A 120 -4.63 -4.61 -13.70
CA ALA A 120 -4.84 -3.26 -14.21
C ALA A 120 -3.65 -2.71 -15.02
N PHE A 121 -2.55 -3.45 -15.21
CA PHE A 121 -1.49 -3.00 -16.13
C PHE A 121 -1.91 -3.26 -17.58
N ALA A 122 -2.96 -2.59 -18.00
CA ALA A 122 -3.59 -2.69 -19.32
C ALA A 122 -4.32 -1.38 -19.66
N GLU A 123 -4.70 -1.22 -20.92
CA GLU A 123 -5.50 -0.06 -21.35
C GLU A 123 -6.90 -0.06 -20.73
N TYR A 124 -7.45 -1.26 -20.43
CA TYR A 124 -8.76 -1.40 -19.79
C TYR A 124 -8.72 -2.50 -18.71
N VAL A 125 -9.53 -2.32 -17.67
CA VAL A 125 -9.78 -3.31 -16.62
C VAL A 125 -11.27 -3.38 -16.33
N ALA A 126 -11.81 -4.59 -16.12
CA ALA A 126 -13.19 -4.80 -15.67
C ALA A 126 -13.20 -5.24 -14.21
N LEU A 127 -14.01 -4.57 -13.39
CA LEU A 127 -14.18 -4.88 -11.97
C LEU A 127 -15.66 -4.93 -11.59
N PRO A 128 -16.04 -5.76 -10.60
CA PRO A 128 -17.35 -5.63 -9.98
C PRO A 128 -17.56 -4.21 -9.43
N ALA A 129 -18.74 -3.62 -9.66
CA ALA A 129 -19.06 -2.28 -9.16
C ALA A 129 -18.83 -2.15 -7.65
N ALA A 130 -19.02 -3.24 -6.89
CA ALA A 130 -18.77 -3.28 -5.44
C ALA A 130 -17.27 -3.14 -5.06
N ASN A 131 -16.36 -3.16 -6.02
CA ASN A 131 -14.92 -2.95 -5.84
C ASN A 131 -14.46 -1.59 -6.39
N VAL A 132 -15.35 -0.78 -6.95
CA VAL A 132 -15.01 0.51 -7.56
C VAL A 132 -15.24 1.64 -6.58
N TRP A 133 -14.23 2.49 -6.40
CA TRP A 133 -14.30 3.72 -5.62
C TRP A 133 -14.37 4.93 -6.56
N VAL A 134 -15.49 5.65 -6.52
CA VAL A 134 -15.68 6.89 -7.31
C VAL A 134 -15.07 8.08 -6.56
N HIS A 135 -14.12 8.76 -7.18
CA HIS A 135 -13.57 10.01 -6.65
C HIS A 135 -14.59 11.15 -6.85
N ARG A 136 -15.24 11.57 -5.77
CA ARG A 136 -16.27 12.63 -5.78
C ARG A 136 -15.68 14.02 -5.80
N VAL A 137 -14.42 14.17 -5.42
CA VAL A 137 -13.64 15.41 -5.46
C VAL A 137 -12.42 15.22 -6.36
N PRO A 138 -11.88 16.30 -6.93
CA PRO A 138 -10.66 16.24 -7.73
C PRO A 138 -9.49 15.69 -6.89
N VAL A 139 -8.84 14.65 -7.40
CA VAL A 139 -7.61 14.07 -6.84
C VAL A 139 -6.58 14.02 -7.96
N ASP A 140 -5.33 14.32 -7.64
CA ASP A 140 -4.20 14.12 -8.56
C ASP A 140 -4.18 12.68 -9.06
N LEU A 141 -3.94 12.46 -10.35
CA LEU A 141 -4.02 11.13 -10.95
C LEU A 141 -2.96 10.16 -10.40
N ASP A 142 -1.76 10.66 -10.13
CA ASP A 142 -0.69 9.81 -9.61
C ASP A 142 -0.99 9.41 -8.16
N VAL A 143 -1.59 10.32 -7.38
CA VAL A 143 -2.06 10.02 -6.01
C VAL A 143 -3.24 9.03 -6.05
N ALA A 144 -4.19 9.24 -6.95
CA ALA A 144 -5.34 8.33 -7.11
C ALA A 144 -4.90 6.91 -7.56
N ALA A 145 -3.82 6.81 -8.35
CA ALA A 145 -3.26 5.52 -8.78
C ALA A 145 -2.70 4.70 -7.62
N ILE A 146 -2.23 5.34 -6.55
CA ILE A 146 -1.63 4.68 -5.39
C ILE A 146 -2.59 4.55 -4.20
N PHE A 147 -3.91 4.63 -4.41
CA PHE A 147 -4.91 4.48 -3.35
C PHE A 147 -4.82 3.11 -2.66
N ASP A 148 -4.43 2.06 -3.36
CA ASP A 148 -4.21 0.74 -2.79
C ASP A 148 -3.17 0.77 -1.66
N PRO A 149 -1.88 1.10 -1.87
CA PRO A 149 -0.88 1.16 -0.81
C PRO A 149 -1.12 2.33 0.15
N PHE A 150 -1.73 3.43 -0.28
CA PHE A 150 -2.14 4.52 0.62
C PHE A 150 -3.16 4.03 1.65
N GLY A 151 -4.12 3.20 1.23
CA GLY A 151 -5.07 2.58 2.15
C GLY A 151 -4.40 1.66 3.17
N ASN A 152 -3.36 0.92 2.78
CA ASN A 152 -2.58 0.12 3.72
C ASN A 152 -1.89 1.01 4.78
N ALA A 153 -1.34 2.15 4.36
CA ALA A 153 -0.72 3.13 5.25
C ALA A 153 -1.75 3.75 6.22
N VAL A 154 -2.92 4.15 5.71
CA VAL A 154 -4.01 4.72 6.52
C VAL A 154 -4.56 3.71 7.52
N HIS A 155 -4.86 2.47 7.09
CA HIS A 155 -5.32 1.41 7.98
C HIS A 155 -4.32 1.14 9.11
N THR A 156 -3.03 1.10 8.78
CA THR A 156 -1.99 0.88 9.79
C THR A 156 -1.86 2.06 10.73
N ALA A 157 -1.72 3.28 10.22
CA ALA A 157 -1.51 4.47 11.02
C ALA A 157 -2.70 4.77 11.94
N LEU A 158 -3.93 4.65 11.44
CA LEU A 158 -5.14 4.93 12.20
C LEU A 158 -5.67 3.74 13.01
N SER A 159 -4.94 2.63 13.09
CA SER A 159 -5.30 1.49 13.96
C SER A 159 -5.34 1.83 15.44
N PHE A 160 -4.66 2.91 15.84
CA PHE A 160 -4.65 3.45 17.19
C PHE A 160 -4.77 4.98 17.14
N PRO A 161 -5.30 5.63 18.19
CA PRO A 161 -5.29 7.10 18.29
C PRO A 161 -3.88 7.65 18.20
N LEU A 162 -3.69 8.74 17.44
CA LEU A 162 -2.37 9.34 17.17
C LEU A 162 -2.19 10.73 17.77
N VAL A 163 -3.29 11.42 18.12
CA VAL A 163 -3.23 12.81 18.59
C VAL A 163 -2.42 12.90 19.88
N GLY A 164 -1.29 13.63 19.83
CA GLY A 164 -0.40 13.84 20.97
C GLY A 164 0.57 12.70 21.26
N GLU A 165 0.49 11.57 20.52
CA GLU A 165 1.32 10.39 20.73
C GLU A 165 2.70 10.52 20.04
N ASP A 166 3.70 9.82 20.57
CA ASP A 166 5.02 9.66 19.96
C ASP A 166 5.03 8.38 19.11
N VAL A 167 5.28 8.55 17.81
CA VAL A 167 5.16 7.47 16.83
C VAL A 167 6.53 7.05 16.32
N LEU A 168 6.81 5.74 16.37
CA LEU A 168 7.96 5.10 15.73
C LEU A 168 7.49 4.32 14.50
N ILE A 169 8.07 4.62 13.34
CA ILE A 169 7.84 3.89 12.08
C ILE A 169 9.13 3.19 11.67
N THR A 170 9.09 1.88 11.45
CA THR A 170 10.24 1.14 10.94
C THR A 170 10.04 0.80 9.47
N GLY A 171 10.99 1.23 8.62
CA GLY A 171 10.94 1.11 7.17
C GLY A 171 10.38 2.36 6.49
N ALA A 172 11.25 3.11 5.78
CA ALA A 172 10.91 4.28 4.98
C ALA A 172 10.61 3.91 3.51
N GLY A 173 10.04 2.73 3.27
CA GLY A 173 9.47 2.37 1.97
C GLY A 173 8.22 3.21 1.66
N PRO A 174 7.64 3.08 0.44
CA PRO A 174 6.50 3.89 0.03
C PRO A 174 5.34 3.91 1.03
N ILE A 175 4.99 2.74 1.62
CA ILE A 175 3.89 2.65 2.60
C ILE A 175 4.29 3.32 3.92
N GLY A 176 5.53 3.15 4.39
CA GLY A 176 6.04 3.82 5.60
C GLY A 176 6.07 5.35 5.46
N LEU A 177 6.46 5.86 4.30
CA LEU A 177 6.43 7.29 3.99
C LEU A 177 4.99 7.85 4.02
N MET A 178 4.03 7.13 3.40
CA MET A 178 2.62 7.51 3.45
C MET A 178 2.06 7.44 4.88
N ALA A 179 2.41 6.42 5.66
CA ALA A 179 2.01 6.31 7.06
C ALA A 179 2.58 7.44 7.92
N ALA A 180 3.81 7.88 7.64
CA ALA A 180 4.41 9.03 8.31
C ALA A 180 3.66 10.32 7.98
N ALA A 181 3.28 10.55 6.71
CA ALA A 181 2.45 11.67 6.31
C ALA A 181 1.10 11.65 7.05
N VAL A 182 0.43 10.50 7.11
CA VAL A 182 -0.84 10.32 7.83
C VAL A 182 -0.66 10.60 9.32
N ALA A 183 0.35 10.04 9.97
CA ALA A 183 0.59 10.23 11.40
C ALA A 183 0.84 11.71 11.75
N ARG A 184 1.61 12.42 10.93
CA ARG A 184 1.82 13.87 11.06
C ARG A 184 0.53 14.64 10.91
N HIS A 185 -0.23 14.36 9.85
CA HIS A 185 -1.51 15.04 9.57
C HIS A 185 -2.55 14.78 10.66
N ALA A 186 -2.58 13.56 11.21
CA ALA A 186 -3.50 13.18 12.29
C ALA A 186 -3.14 13.73 13.69
N GLY A 187 -2.03 14.48 13.82
CA GLY A 187 -1.70 15.18 15.06
C GLY A 187 -0.79 14.43 16.03
N ALA A 188 0.00 13.48 15.54
CA ALA A 188 1.08 12.88 16.34
C ALA A 188 2.05 13.96 16.84
N ARG A 189 2.51 13.84 18.08
CA ARG A 189 3.45 14.80 18.69
C ARG A 189 4.81 14.74 18.00
N HIS A 190 5.39 13.55 17.94
CA HIS A 190 6.59 13.28 17.17
C HIS A 190 6.37 12.07 16.27
N VAL A 191 6.93 12.13 15.07
CA VAL A 191 7.01 10.98 14.17
C VAL A 191 8.47 10.74 13.86
N MET A 192 9.02 9.62 14.33
CA MET A 192 10.33 9.13 13.94
C MET A 192 10.17 8.00 12.96
N ILE A 193 10.90 8.05 11.85
CA ILE A 193 10.97 6.96 10.88
C ILE A 193 12.40 6.46 10.74
N THR A 194 12.57 5.15 10.59
CA THR A 194 13.89 4.52 10.48
C THR A 194 14.03 3.75 9.18
N ASP A 195 15.20 3.78 8.59
CA ASP A 195 15.62 2.94 7.44
C ASP A 195 17.15 2.82 7.45
N VAL A 196 17.69 2.02 6.53
CA VAL A 196 19.13 1.93 6.23
C VAL A 196 19.50 2.69 4.95
N SER A 197 18.51 3.10 4.14
CA SER A 197 18.70 3.86 2.90
C SER A 197 18.57 5.36 3.17
N GLU A 198 19.67 6.09 2.96
CA GLU A 198 19.66 7.55 3.13
C GLU A 198 18.77 8.23 2.12
N GLU A 199 18.66 7.71 0.89
CA GLU A 199 17.77 8.26 -0.13
C GLU A 199 16.29 8.21 0.31
N ARG A 200 15.86 7.12 0.98
CA ARG A 200 14.51 7.01 1.55
C ARG A 200 14.31 7.92 2.76
N LEU A 201 15.34 8.08 3.59
CA LEU A 201 15.30 9.00 4.73
C LEU A 201 15.21 10.45 4.26
N GLU A 202 15.81 10.82 3.14
CA GLU A 202 15.60 12.13 2.50
C GLU A 202 14.14 12.35 2.07
N LEU A 203 13.48 11.31 1.52
CA LEU A 203 12.04 11.40 1.24
C LEU A 203 11.21 11.57 2.51
N ALA A 204 11.58 10.87 3.59
CA ALA A 204 10.92 11.02 4.89
C ALA A 204 11.04 12.46 5.45
N ARG A 205 12.19 13.11 5.29
CA ARG A 205 12.38 14.53 5.66
C ARG A 205 11.45 15.44 4.83
N LYS A 206 11.29 15.17 3.52
CA LYS A 206 10.35 15.92 2.66
C LYS A 206 8.89 15.71 3.07
N VAL A 207 8.53 14.55 3.56
CA VAL A 207 7.21 14.25 4.14
C VAL A 207 6.99 15.01 5.47
N GLY A 208 8.05 15.52 6.10
CA GLY A 208 7.97 16.35 7.28
C GLY A 208 7.96 15.59 8.61
N VAL A 209 8.63 14.43 8.68
CA VAL A 209 8.82 13.69 9.94
C VAL A 209 9.65 14.50 10.95
N SER A 210 9.47 14.24 12.24
CA SER A 210 10.25 14.90 13.29
C SER A 210 11.70 14.45 13.30
N LEU A 211 11.96 13.18 12.95
CA LEU A 211 13.29 12.61 12.84
C LEU A 211 13.30 11.45 11.83
N ALA A 212 14.19 11.51 10.84
CA ALA A 212 14.53 10.41 9.96
C ALA A 212 15.90 9.85 10.40
N LEU A 213 15.92 8.60 10.86
CA LEU A 213 17.09 7.99 11.50
C LEU A 213 17.63 6.82 10.68
N ASN A 214 18.90 6.87 10.32
CA ASN A 214 19.62 5.74 9.76
C ASN A 214 20.04 4.77 10.87
N VAL A 215 19.38 3.61 10.94
CA VAL A 215 19.66 2.61 11.99
C VAL A 215 20.95 1.82 11.77
N ALA A 216 21.62 2.00 10.66
CA ALA A 216 22.99 1.52 10.47
C ALA A 216 24.03 2.43 11.17
N GLU A 217 23.68 3.68 11.51
CA GLU A 217 24.58 4.68 12.06
C GLU A 217 24.27 5.02 13.53
N ALA A 218 23.00 4.99 13.91
CA ALA A 218 22.54 5.34 15.26
C ALA A 218 21.39 4.47 15.72
N SER A 219 21.27 4.26 17.03
CA SER A 219 20.18 3.45 17.60
C SER A 219 18.87 4.24 17.72
N ILE A 220 17.74 3.53 17.82
CA ILE A 220 16.44 4.14 18.12
C ILE A 220 16.47 4.91 19.44
N ALA A 221 17.22 4.41 20.44
CA ALA A 221 17.40 5.10 21.72
C ALA A 221 18.14 6.45 21.57
N ASP A 222 19.07 6.57 20.60
CA ASP A 222 19.69 7.87 20.28
C ASP A 222 18.65 8.84 19.71
N GLY A 223 17.78 8.33 18.82
CA GLY A 223 16.66 9.10 18.28
C GLY A 223 15.68 9.57 19.36
N GLN A 224 15.35 8.71 20.34
CA GLN A 224 14.54 9.11 21.50
C GLN A 224 15.17 10.28 22.27
N ARG A 225 16.49 10.19 22.54
CA ARG A 225 17.22 11.29 23.22
C ARG A 225 17.17 12.59 22.41
N THR A 226 17.33 12.49 21.10
CA THR A 226 17.27 13.65 20.19
C THR A 226 15.89 14.31 20.24
N LEU A 227 14.80 13.52 20.31
CA LEU A 227 13.43 14.01 20.42
C LEU A 227 13.02 14.40 21.86
N GLY A 228 13.88 14.15 22.85
CA GLY A 228 13.58 14.43 24.27
C GLY A 228 12.58 13.47 24.89
N LEU A 229 12.40 12.27 24.33
CA LEU A 229 11.50 11.25 24.85
C LEU A 229 12.13 10.57 26.08
N ARG A 230 11.34 10.40 27.14
CA ARG A 230 11.84 9.83 28.40
C ARG A 230 11.45 8.36 28.60
N GLU A 231 10.32 7.94 28.04
CA GLU A 231 9.69 6.65 28.38
C GLU A 231 9.60 5.68 27.18
N GLY A 232 9.86 6.15 25.97
CA GLY A 232 9.74 5.39 24.74
C GLY A 232 8.63 5.91 23.83
N PHE A 233 8.27 5.12 22.80
CA PHE A 233 7.22 5.48 21.86
C PHE A 233 5.88 4.88 22.28
N ASP A 234 4.80 5.64 22.08
CA ASP A 234 3.43 5.21 22.37
C ASP A 234 2.89 4.29 21.28
N ILE A 235 3.17 4.63 20.03
CA ILE A 235 2.70 3.91 18.85
C ILE A 235 3.88 3.44 17.99
N GLY A 236 3.90 2.16 17.65
CA GLY A 236 4.80 1.57 16.67
C GLY A 236 4.06 1.21 15.39
N LEU A 237 4.59 1.61 14.22
CA LEU A 237 4.10 1.19 12.91
C LEU A 237 5.21 0.39 12.22
N GLU A 238 5.10 -0.94 12.25
CA GLU A 238 6.10 -1.83 11.65
C GLU A 238 5.78 -2.04 10.18
N MET A 239 6.61 -1.44 9.29
CA MET A 239 6.42 -1.42 7.84
C MET A 239 7.52 -2.13 7.07
N SER A 240 8.56 -2.61 7.76
CA SER A 240 9.75 -3.16 7.11
C SER A 240 9.68 -4.67 6.87
N GLY A 241 8.95 -5.40 7.71
CA GLY A 241 8.97 -6.86 7.76
C GLY A 241 10.30 -7.45 8.21
N ARG A 242 11.20 -6.62 8.77
CA ARG A 242 12.51 -7.08 9.23
C ARG A 242 12.46 -7.50 10.69
N PRO A 243 12.93 -8.73 11.02
CA PRO A 243 12.95 -9.21 12.41
C PRO A 243 13.68 -8.28 13.38
N GLU A 244 14.78 -7.69 12.93
CA GLU A 244 15.59 -6.74 13.71
C GLU A 244 14.77 -5.49 14.05
N ALA A 245 14.10 -4.90 13.06
CA ALA A 245 13.28 -3.72 13.24
C ALA A 245 12.11 -3.94 14.22
N MET A 246 11.47 -5.12 14.17
CA MET A 246 10.41 -5.47 15.12
C MET A 246 10.95 -5.65 16.55
N ARG A 247 12.14 -6.28 16.72
CA ARG A 247 12.76 -6.42 18.04
C ARG A 247 13.16 -5.07 18.62
N ASP A 248 13.77 -4.22 17.79
CA ASP A 248 14.15 -2.86 18.20
C ASP A 248 12.92 -2.01 18.54
N MET A 249 11.84 -2.14 17.76
CA MET A 249 10.57 -1.47 18.06
C MET A 249 10.05 -1.88 19.44
N ILE A 250 9.90 -3.19 19.72
CA ILE A 250 9.42 -3.69 21.02
C ILE A 250 10.30 -3.18 22.17
N ALA A 251 11.62 -3.15 22.01
CA ALA A 251 12.56 -2.67 23.02
C ALA A 251 12.42 -1.18 23.34
N ASN A 252 11.91 -0.38 22.40
CA ASN A 252 11.81 1.08 22.50
C ASN A 252 10.38 1.60 22.73
N MET A 253 9.39 0.72 22.89
CA MET A 253 8.03 1.12 23.27
C MET A 253 7.93 1.45 24.76
N THR A 254 7.08 2.42 25.08
CA THR A 254 6.66 2.70 26.46
C THR A 254 5.82 1.56 27.04
N HIS A 255 5.59 1.55 28.37
CA HIS A 255 4.62 0.64 28.98
C HIS A 255 3.20 0.97 28.48
N GLY A 256 2.45 -0.03 28.07
CA GLY A 256 1.14 0.13 27.42
C GLY A 256 1.22 0.53 25.94
N GLY A 257 2.41 0.55 25.36
CA GLY A 257 2.63 0.87 23.95
C GLY A 257 1.86 -0.07 23.00
N ARG A 258 1.55 0.42 21.80
CA ARG A 258 0.71 -0.26 20.82
C ARG A 258 1.42 -0.35 19.47
N ILE A 259 1.53 -1.52 18.90
CA ILE A 259 2.22 -1.77 17.63
C ILE A 259 1.22 -2.26 16.58
N ALA A 260 1.14 -1.58 15.45
CA ALA A 260 0.47 -2.03 14.23
C ALA A 260 1.52 -2.62 13.27
N MET A 261 1.42 -3.90 12.97
CA MET A 261 2.38 -4.63 12.15
C MET A 261 1.79 -4.93 10.78
N LEU A 262 2.31 -4.28 9.75
CA LEU A 262 1.97 -4.48 8.34
C LEU A 262 3.08 -5.21 7.58
N GLY A 263 4.33 -4.98 7.92
CA GLY A 263 5.47 -5.60 7.26
C GLY A 263 5.41 -7.13 7.36
N LEU A 264 5.55 -7.83 6.23
CA LEU A 264 5.54 -9.28 6.18
C LEU A 264 6.97 -9.80 6.32
N PRO A 265 7.30 -10.53 7.41
CA PRO A 265 8.61 -11.15 7.55
C PRO A 265 8.75 -12.31 6.56
N ALA A 266 9.93 -12.41 5.94
CA ALA A 266 10.22 -13.49 4.98
C ALA A 266 10.30 -14.87 5.62
N GLN A 267 10.50 -14.95 6.95
CA GLN A 267 10.60 -16.17 7.72
C GLN A 267 10.21 -15.95 9.18
N GLU A 268 9.93 -17.02 9.89
CA GLU A 268 9.68 -16.99 11.34
C GLU A 268 10.90 -16.43 12.10
N PHE A 269 10.65 -15.68 13.16
CA PHE A 269 11.69 -15.12 14.02
C PHE A 269 11.26 -15.07 15.50
N PRO A 270 12.21 -15.13 16.46
CA PRO A 270 11.91 -15.04 17.88
C PRO A 270 11.56 -13.59 18.28
N VAL A 271 10.61 -13.47 19.23
CA VAL A 271 10.16 -12.21 19.85
C VAL A 271 10.38 -12.30 21.35
N ASP A 272 10.82 -11.21 21.98
CA ASP A 272 10.90 -11.10 23.45
C ASP A 272 9.49 -10.95 24.05
N TRP A 273 8.82 -12.08 24.25
CA TRP A 273 7.50 -12.13 24.88
C TRP A 273 7.50 -11.71 26.35
N ALA A 274 8.61 -11.84 27.05
CA ALA A 274 8.70 -11.35 28.43
C ALA A 274 8.55 -9.81 28.45
N ARG A 275 9.23 -9.12 27.54
CA ARG A 275 9.09 -7.66 27.38
C ARG A 275 7.67 -7.27 26.98
N VAL A 276 7.08 -7.96 26.02
CA VAL A 276 5.69 -7.70 25.58
C VAL A 276 4.72 -7.81 26.76
N VAL A 277 4.83 -8.87 27.56
CA VAL A 277 3.93 -9.12 28.71
C VAL A 277 4.18 -8.12 29.84
N THR A 278 5.44 -7.93 30.27
CA THR A 278 5.77 -7.07 31.42
C THR A 278 5.54 -5.59 31.15
N SER A 279 5.58 -5.17 29.90
CA SER A 279 5.27 -3.79 29.49
C SER A 279 3.84 -3.62 28.94
N MET A 280 3.00 -4.67 28.96
CA MET A 280 1.62 -4.65 28.46
C MET A 280 1.53 -4.12 27.01
N ILE A 281 2.46 -4.48 26.13
CA ILE A 281 2.46 -4.03 24.74
C ILE A 281 1.35 -4.76 23.98
N THR A 282 0.56 -3.99 23.22
CA THR A 282 -0.42 -4.54 22.28
C THR A 282 0.22 -4.67 20.89
N ILE A 283 0.12 -5.85 20.26
CA ILE A 283 0.54 -6.05 18.87
C ILE A 283 -0.68 -6.42 18.04
N LYS A 284 -0.99 -5.60 17.00
CA LYS A 284 -2.10 -5.81 16.07
C LYS A 284 -1.54 -6.07 14.67
N GLY A 285 -1.84 -7.23 14.09
CA GLY A 285 -1.57 -7.50 12.68
C GLY A 285 -2.50 -6.70 11.77
N ILE A 286 -1.97 -6.12 10.71
CA ILE A 286 -2.72 -5.36 9.72
C ILE A 286 -2.66 -6.09 8.40
N TYR A 287 -3.81 -6.22 7.74
CA TYR A 287 -3.92 -6.82 6.42
C TYR A 287 -4.78 -5.94 5.51
N GLY A 288 -4.16 -5.42 4.46
CA GLY A 288 -4.84 -4.60 3.44
C GLY A 288 -5.53 -3.36 4.03
N ARG A 289 -6.74 -3.12 3.59
CA ARG A 289 -7.58 -1.95 3.91
C ARG A 289 -8.95 -2.42 4.37
N GLU A 290 -9.59 -1.71 5.26
CA GLU A 290 -11.00 -1.94 5.60
C GLU A 290 -11.89 -1.39 4.48
N MET A 291 -12.66 -2.26 3.82
CA MET A 291 -13.56 -1.92 2.71
C MET A 291 -14.93 -1.46 3.23
N PHE A 292 -15.36 -0.19 3.07
CA PHE A 292 -14.64 0.93 2.42
C PHE A 292 -14.36 2.05 3.42
N GLU A 293 -14.32 1.72 4.70
CA GLU A 293 -14.03 2.67 5.78
C GLU A 293 -12.69 3.40 5.53
N THR A 294 -11.66 2.61 5.21
CA THR A 294 -10.34 3.19 4.91
C THR A 294 -10.36 4.07 3.66
N TRP A 295 -11.12 3.70 2.62
CA TRP A 295 -11.24 4.48 1.39
C TRP A 295 -11.88 5.86 1.63
N TYR A 296 -12.90 5.89 2.49
CA TYR A 296 -13.49 7.14 2.94
C TYR A 296 -12.48 8.00 3.71
N ALA A 297 -11.78 7.42 4.68
CA ALA A 297 -10.76 8.12 5.45
C ALA A 297 -9.64 8.70 4.57
N MET A 298 -9.17 7.94 3.56
CA MET A 298 -8.19 8.43 2.59
C MET A 298 -8.67 9.67 1.86
N SER A 299 -9.92 9.67 1.38
CA SER A 299 -10.51 10.81 0.67
C SER A 299 -10.58 12.03 1.58
N VAL A 300 -11.04 11.87 2.82
CA VAL A 300 -11.12 12.97 3.79
C VAL A 300 -9.75 13.53 4.16
N LEU A 301 -8.73 12.68 4.31
CA LEU A 301 -7.37 13.13 4.60
C LEU A 301 -6.80 13.99 3.45
N LEU A 302 -7.03 13.60 2.20
CA LEU A 302 -6.59 14.39 1.03
C LEU A 302 -7.37 15.70 0.93
N GLU A 303 -8.69 15.70 1.16
CA GLU A 303 -9.53 16.91 1.23
C GLU A 303 -9.06 17.84 2.37
N GLY A 304 -8.58 17.28 3.46
CA GLY A 304 -7.97 17.97 4.60
C GLY A 304 -6.57 18.53 4.35
N GLY A 305 -6.02 18.33 3.14
CA GLY A 305 -4.72 18.86 2.74
C GLY A 305 -3.53 17.93 2.99
N LEU A 306 -3.76 16.62 3.20
CA LEU A 306 -2.66 15.65 3.23
C LEU A 306 -1.95 15.64 1.87
N ASP A 307 -0.64 15.89 1.86
CA ASP A 307 0.20 15.85 0.65
C ASP A 307 0.98 14.53 0.56
N LEU A 308 0.76 13.80 -0.54
CA LEU A 308 1.47 12.57 -0.88
C LEU A 308 2.40 12.72 -2.09
N ALA A 309 2.45 13.89 -2.71
CA ALA A 309 3.30 14.14 -3.88
C ALA A 309 4.79 13.78 -3.64
N PRO A 310 5.38 14.05 -2.45
CA PRO A 310 6.77 13.70 -2.17
C PRO A 310 7.07 12.19 -2.19
N VAL A 311 6.02 11.34 -2.06
CA VAL A 311 6.18 9.87 -2.07
C VAL A 311 6.31 9.33 -3.49
N ILE A 312 5.89 10.07 -4.51
CA ILE A 312 5.91 9.64 -5.92
C ILE A 312 7.20 10.14 -6.56
N THR A 313 8.11 9.22 -6.87
CA THR A 313 9.48 9.57 -7.30
C THR A 313 9.79 9.24 -8.75
N GLY A 314 9.01 8.35 -9.39
CA GLY A 314 9.20 7.95 -10.79
C GLY A 314 7.90 8.04 -11.59
N ARG A 315 7.99 8.52 -12.85
CA ARG A 315 6.87 8.54 -13.82
C ARG A 315 7.40 8.11 -15.18
N TYR A 316 6.77 7.10 -15.77
CA TYR A 316 7.18 6.50 -17.05
C TYR A 316 5.96 6.26 -17.92
N GLY A 317 6.09 6.39 -19.25
CA GLY A 317 5.10 5.83 -20.16
C GLY A 317 5.05 4.30 -20.02
N TYR A 318 3.88 3.71 -20.20
CA TYR A 318 3.73 2.25 -20.03
C TYR A 318 4.66 1.42 -20.96
N ARG A 319 5.08 2.00 -22.09
CA ARG A 319 6.05 1.35 -23.01
C ARG A 319 7.46 1.27 -22.43
N ASP A 320 7.79 2.16 -21.50
CA ASP A 320 9.08 2.20 -20.81
C ASP A 320 9.06 1.39 -19.51
N PHE A 321 8.14 0.43 -19.39
CA PHE A 321 7.92 -0.35 -18.17
C PHE A 321 9.19 -1.03 -17.63
N GLU A 322 10.11 -1.47 -18.49
CA GLU A 322 11.36 -2.08 -18.04
C GLU A 322 12.21 -1.11 -17.21
N ALA A 323 12.32 0.16 -17.64
CA ALA A 323 13.00 1.21 -16.88
C ALA A 323 12.26 1.54 -15.57
N ALA A 324 10.93 1.61 -15.63
CA ALA A 324 10.08 1.84 -14.45
C ALA A 324 10.24 0.73 -13.40
N PHE A 325 10.23 -0.53 -13.84
CA PHE A 325 10.45 -1.68 -12.95
C PHE A 325 11.88 -1.74 -12.40
N ALA A 326 12.89 -1.33 -13.17
CA ALA A 326 14.28 -1.23 -12.71
C ALA A 326 14.42 -0.14 -11.63
N ASP A 327 13.75 1.02 -11.82
CA ASP A 327 13.70 2.09 -10.82
C ASP A 327 13.01 1.62 -9.54
N ALA A 328 11.81 1.05 -9.63
CA ALA A 328 11.10 0.50 -8.48
C ALA A 328 11.91 -0.58 -7.73
N ALA A 329 12.59 -1.47 -8.47
CA ALA A 329 13.42 -2.54 -7.90
C ALA A 329 14.72 -2.03 -7.26
N SER A 330 15.18 -0.83 -7.61
CA SER A 330 16.39 -0.22 -7.02
C SER A 330 16.26 -0.04 -5.51
N GLY A 331 15.03 0.06 -5.01
CA GLY A 331 14.73 0.26 -3.60
C GLY A 331 15.15 1.63 -3.04
N ARG A 332 15.57 2.57 -3.88
CA ARG A 332 16.03 3.90 -3.46
C ARG A 332 14.91 4.94 -3.42
N GLY A 333 13.91 4.80 -4.29
CA GLY A 333 12.80 5.73 -4.43
C GLY A 333 11.57 5.42 -3.57
N GLY A 334 10.53 6.23 -3.80
CA GLY A 334 9.17 6.03 -3.34
C GLY A 334 8.34 5.21 -4.33
N LYS A 335 7.16 5.73 -4.72
CA LYS A 335 6.28 5.10 -5.71
C LYS A 335 6.67 5.45 -7.14
N VAL A 336 6.59 4.46 -8.00
CA VAL A 336 6.79 4.61 -9.46
C VAL A 336 5.46 4.41 -10.17
N ILE A 337 5.12 5.34 -11.07
CA ILE A 337 3.87 5.40 -11.82
C ILE A 337 4.11 5.06 -13.28
N LEU A 338 3.21 4.27 -13.86
CA LEU A 338 3.10 4.05 -15.31
C LEU A 338 1.93 4.87 -15.87
N ASP A 339 2.20 5.67 -16.90
CA ASP A 339 1.21 6.43 -17.67
C ASP A 339 0.70 5.61 -18.84
N TRP A 340 -0.60 5.24 -18.82
CA TRP A 340 -1.26 4.48 -19.90
C TRP A 340 -1.84 5.35 -21.00
N THR A 341 -1.68 6.68 -20.90
CA THR A 341 -2.11 7.64 -21.92
C THR A 341 -0.96 8.13 -22.80
N ALA A 342 0.30 7.77 -22.49
CA ALA A 342 1.52 8.16 -23.19
C ALA A 342 1.81 7.31 -24.44
#